data_dc0f99666fbd1495351d17f6084f04b0
#
_entry.id   dc0f99666fbd1495351d17f6084f04b0
#
_cell.length_a   1.000
_cell.length_b   1.000
_cell.length_c   1.000
_cell.angle_alpha   90.00
_cell.angle_beta   90.00
_cell.angle_gamma   90.00
#
_symmetry.space_group_name_H-M   'P 1'
#
loop_
_entity.id
_entity.type
_entity.pdbx_description
1 polymer ?
#
loop_
_entity_poly.entity_id
_entity_poly.type
_entity_poly.pdbx_seq_one_letter_code
_entity_poly.pdbx_strand_id
1 'polypeptide(L)'
;MSAIGSILTNTGALDSLNAISNVSNTNNTLESELSTGLSISSPANNPAGYITAQGFTSQLNGITQAISNANTGVSLLQTAQGALTQQIGVVQQLNSIAVQAANGTQTSQEAASLQGVANQLTSQVSTIASQTQFNNINLLDGSFSNVQFQVGANEGQTISLSIGNTSAASIGLNASKASFGTTGVYNSKDNASSASGALTLGAPGAATGAFTAATVSWTSNNGGTGSAAVTKNESAASIASAVNATSGSTGVQAQATTSVTLTATAGASGFAFSLQGSGSSKQTINAQNVSDLVQQINGDTGTTGITAAIDSSGNLTLTQSQGQNINITGITSGSLATTGSTPKVLSTTNASGTVQGQVQLQSSAGFKVGNGSDIGLGSASTLHSLASINVSTVAGANEAINVVKFALQGLNNAGGQLGATPQRLTANINNLNTTAENVTSALGVVQDANIPQVSNQLTQAQIQAQAGVAALKSSTTLQQSYLSLLP
;
A
#
# COMPACT_ATOMS: atom_id res chain seq x y z
N MET A 1 -54.47 -30.71 75.43
CA MET A 1 -55.75 -30.02 75.29
C MET A 1 -55.83 -29.59 73.81
N SER A 2 -56.62 -30.35 73.07
CA SER A 2 -56.88 -29.94 71.65
C SER A 2 -57.61 -28.61 71.68
N ALA A 3 -57.04 -27.60 71.08
CA ALA A 3 -57.72 -26.34 70.86
C ALA A 3 -58.99 -26.61 70.01
N ILE A 4 -60.17 -26.44 70.67
CA ILE A 4 -61.45 -26.42 70.01
C ILE A 4 -61.35 -25.22 69.03
N GLY A 5 -61.26 -25.53 67.76
CA GLY A 5 -61.16 -24.46 66.69
C GLY A 5 -62.37 -23.55 66.88
N SER A 6 -62.09 -22.23 66.93
CA SER A 6 -63.12 -21.20 67.04
C SER A 6 -64.10 -21.41 65.88
N ILE A 7 -65.41 -21.55 66.21
CA ILE A 7 -66.47 -21.70 65.20
C ILE A 7 -66.52 -20.47 64.26
N LEU A 8 -66.03 -19.32 64.74
CA LEU A 8 -65.96 -18.05 63.96
C LEU A 8 -64.72 -17.91 63.12
N THR A 9 -63.64 -18.69 63.36
CA THR A 9 -62.39 -18.59 62.58
C THR A 9 -61.93 -19.97 62.16
N ASN A 10 -62.11 -20.32 60.91
CA ASN A 10 -61.64 -21.62 60.39
C ASN A 10 -60.18 -21.46 59.90
N THR A 11 -59.24 -21.63 60.79
CA THR A 11 -57.79 -21.53 60.49
C THR A 11 -57.35 -22.54 59.44
N GLY A 12 -57.92 -23.74 59.43
CA GLY A 12 -57.62 -24.79 58.46
C GLY A 12 -58.09 -24.43 57.01
N ALA A 13 -59.25 -23.72 56.94
CA ALA A 13 -59.72 -23.21 55.67
C ALA A 13 -58.87 -22.05 55.20
N LEU A 14 -58.41 -21.13 56.07
CA LEU A 14 -57.50 -20.03 55.74
C LEU A 14 -56.14 -20.54 55.32
N ASP A 15 -55.57 -21.55 55.99
CA ASP A 15 -54.31 -22.18 55.59
C ASP A 15 -54.42 -22.85 54.23
N SER A 16 -55.54 -23.54 53.96
CA SER A 16 -55.81 -24.14 52.65
C SER A 16 -55.96 -23.08 51.56
N LEU A 17 -56.62 -21.97 51.87
CA LEU A 17 -56.78 -20.85 50.89
C LEU A 17 -55.45 -20.21 50.59
N ASN A 18 -54.61 -19.96 51.58
CA ASN A 18 -53.24 -19.43 51.36
C ASN A 18 -52.39 -20.43 50.56
N ALA A 19 -52.51 -21.74 50.83
CA ALA A 19 -51.81 -22.76 50.03
C ALA A 19 -52.28 -22.77 48.57
N ILE A 20 -53.61 -22.70 48.33
CA ILE A 20 -54.17 -22.60 46.97
C ILE A 20 -53.70 -21.34 46.26
N SER A 21 -53.69 -20.19 46.95
CA SER A 21 -53.20 -18.93 46.36
C SER A 21 -51.74 -19.03 45.94
N ASN A 22 -50.87 -19.61 46.81
CA ASN A 22 -49.46 -19.82 46.49
C ASN A 22 -49.27 -20.77 45.30
N VAL A 23 -50.01 -21.88 45.25
CA VAL A 23 -49.98 -22.82 44.12
C VAL A 23 -50.49 -22.18 42.83
N SER A 24 -51.55 -21.34 42.89
CA SER A 24 -52.06 -20.60 41.75
C SER A 24 -51.01 -19.62 41.16
N ASN A 25 -50.30 -18.90 42.05
CA ASN A 25 -49.21 -18.03 41.64
C ASN A 25 -48.07 -18.82 40.97
N THR A 26 -47.72 -19.99 41.52
CA THR A 26 -46.71 -20.90 40.97
C THR A 26 -47.16 -21.42 39.61
N ASN A 27 -48.40 -21.84 39.42
CA ASN A 27 -48.95 -22.25 38.14
C ASN A 27 -48.85 -21.15 37.10
N ASN A 28 -49.26 -19.93 37.42
CA ASN A 28 -49.16 -18.78 36.48
C ASN A 28 -47.70 -18.51 36.07
N THR A 29 -46.75 -18.66 36.98
CA THR A 29 -45.31 -18.50 36.68
C THR A 29 -44.82 -19.61 35.74
N LEU A 30 -45.11 -20.87 36.04
CA LEU A 30 -44.71 -22.03 35.24
C LEU A 30 -45.39 -22.06 33.87
N GLU A 31 -46.67 -21.62 33.77
CA GLU A 31 -47.35 -21.43 32.48
C GLU A 31 -46.68 -20.33 31.65
N SER A 32 -46.25 -19.22 32.28
CA SER A 32 -45.49 -18.15 31.61
C SER A 32 -44.14 -18.64 31.12
N GLU A 33 -43.41 -19.41 31.96
CA GLU A 33 -42.12 -20.01 31.57
C GLU A 33 -42.28 -21.00 30.40
N LEU A 34 -43.33 -21.82 30.43
CA LEU A 34 -43.61 -22.76 29.37
C LEU A 34 -44.02 -22.06 28.04
N SER A 35 -44.81 -20.99 28.17
CA SER A 35 -45.28 -20.21 27.00
C SER A 35 -44.15 -19.39 26.38
N THR A 36 -43.27 -18.80 27.16
CA THR A 36 -42.16 -17.94 26.67
C THR A 36 -40.89 -18.71 26.36
N GLY A 37 -40.73 -19.93 26.95
CA GLY A 37 -39.49 -20.68 26.91
C GLY A 37 -38.40 -20.11 27.80
N LEU A 38 -38.70 -19.08 28.61
CA LEU A 38 -37.73 -18.37 29.44
C LEU A 38 -38.00 -18.57 30.93
N SER A 39 -36.98 -18.95 31.69
CA SER A 39 -37.06 -19.02 33.16
C SER A 39 -36.94 -17.61 33.78
N ILE A 40 -36.27 -16.69 33.08
CA ILE A 40 -36.14 -15.30 33.51
C ILE A 40 -36.77 -14.40 32.43
N SER A 41 -38.05 -14.12 32.54
CA SER A 41 -38.79 -13.23 31.64
C SER A 41 -38.88 -11.79 32.14
N SER A 42 -38.70 -11.58 33.45
CA SER A 42 -38.82 -10.27 34.09
C SER A 42 -37.80 -10.11 35.23
N PRO A 43 -37.50 -8.88 35.66
CA PRO A 43 -36.63 -8.61 36.82
C PRO A 43 -37.16 -9.24 38.13
N ALA A 44 -38.48 -9.46 38.21
CA ALA A 44 -39.13 -10.07 39.40
C ALA A 44 -38.76 -11.55 39.59
N ASN A 45 -38.46 -12.29 38.51
CA ASN A 45 -38.06 -13.68 38.57
C ASN A 45 -36.66 -13.86 39.18
N ASN A 46 -35.67 -13.11 38.64
CA ASN A 46 -34.29 -13.11 39.12
C ASN A 46 -33.62 -11.81 38.68
N PRO A 47 -33.50 -10.79 39.57
CA PRO A 47 -32.92 -9.49 39.19
C PRO A 47 -31.48 -9.58 38.66
N ALA A 48 -30.63 -10.40 39.27
CA ALA A 48 -29.24 -10.57 38.90
C ALA A 48 -29.11 -11.28 37.51
N GLY A 49 -29.84 -12.36 37.33
CA GLY A 49 -29.88 -13.08 36.05
C GLY A 49 -30.45 -12.23 34.91
N TYR A 50 -31.49 -11.42 35.19
CA TYR A 50 -32.08 -10.52 34.21
C TYR A 50 -31.08 -9.47 33.73
N ILE A 51 -30.32 -8.82 34.63
CA ILE A 51 -29.27 -7.85 34.27
C ILE A 51 -28.19 -8.53 33.42
N THR A 52 -27.78 -9.75 33.77
CA THR A 52 -26.78 -10.51 32.99
C THR A 52 -27.31 -10.85 31.60
N ALA A 53 -28.56 -11.32 31.49
CA ALA A 53 -29.20 -11.61 30.20
C ALA A 53 -29.32 -10.38 29.31
N GLN A 54 -29.69 -9.22 29.90
CA GLN A 54 -29.72 -7.95 29.15
C GLN A 54 -28.31 -7.50 28.67
N GLY A 55 -27.28 -7.76 29.51
CA GLY A 55 -25.89 -7.53 29.11
C GLY A 55 -25.47 -8.36 27.89
N PHE A 56 -25.78 -9.65 27.89
CA PHE A 56 -25.51 -10.55 26.77
C PHE A 56 -26.32 -10.17 25.52
N THR A 57 -27.57 -9.79 25.66
CA THR A 57 -28.41 -9.31 24.56
C THR A 57 -27.84 -8.03 23.94
N SER A 58 -27.41 -7.07 24.76
CA SER A 58 -26.74 -5.86 24.29
C SER A 58 -25.44 -6.18 23.56
N GLN A 59 -24.64 -7.12 24.07
CA GLN A 59 -23.41 -7.56 23.43
C GLN A 59 -23.68 -8.24 22.07
N LEU A 60 -24.70 -9.11 21.99
CA LEU A 60 -25.12 -9.74 20.73
C LEU A 60 -25.54 -8.73 19.68
N ASN A 61 -26.33 -7.72 20.07
CA ASN A 61 -26.74 -6.65 19.18
C ASN A 61 -25.52 -5.87 18.67
N GLY A 62 -24.55 -5.57 19.55
CA GLY A 62 -23.29 -4.93 19.18
C GLY A 62 -22.45 -5.78 18.21
N ILE A 63 -22.34 -7.08 18.45
CA ILE A 63 -21.62 -8.02 17.58
C ILE A 63 -22.31 -8.11 16.22
N THR A 64 -23.62 -8.22 16.18
CA THR A 64 -24.40 -8.29 14.92
C THR A 64 -24.17 -7.03 14.08
N GLN A 65 -24.21 -5.86 14.70
CA GLN A 65 -23.93 -4.60 14.01
C GLN A 65 -22.45 -4.54 13.54
N ALA A 66 -21.50 -5.02 14.35
CA ALA A 66 -20.09 -5.07 13.97
C ALA A 66 -19.85 -5.99 12.74
N ILE A 67 -20.51 -7.14 12.68
CA ILE A 67 -20.50 -8.04 11.51
C ILE A 67 -21.07 -7.32 10.27
N SER A 68 -22.18 -6.61 10.42
CA SER A 68 -22.78 -5.83 9.34
C SER A 68 -21.82 -4.73 8.82
N ASN A 69 -21.17 -4.00 9.74
CA ASN A 69 -20.18 -2.98 9.40
C ASN A 69 -18.96 -3.60 8.68
N ALA A 70 -18.48 -4.75 9.16
CA ALA A 70 -17.36 -5.45 8.54
C ALA A 70 -17.70 -5.94 7.12
N ASN A 71 -18.91 -6.48 6.89
CA ASN A 71 -19.39 -6.87 5.57
C ASN A 71 -19.51 -5.67 4.61
N THR A 72 -19.98 -4.52 5.13
CA THR A 72 -20.01 -3.27 4.37
C THR A 72 -18.58 -2.86 3.96
N GLY A 73 -17.61 -2.97 4.87
CA GLY A 73 -16.20 -2.74 4.58
C GLY A 73 -15.65 -3.67 3.51
N VAL A 74 -15.99 -4.95 3.54
CA VAL A 74 -15.59 -5.92 2.50
C VAL A 74 -16.16 -5.53 1.14
N SER A 75 -17.43 -5.17 1.06
CA SER A 75 -18.10 -4.77 -0.20
C SER A 75 -17.48 -3.48 -0.79
N LEU A 76 -17.15 -2.51 0.06
CA LEU A 76 -16.45 -1.29 -0.33
C LEU A 76 -15.07 -1.62 -0.94
N LEU A 77 -14.31 -2.48 -0.26
CA LEU A 77 -12.99 -2.89 -0.74
C LEU A 77 -13.05 -3.65 -2.07
N GLN A 78 -14.04 -4.51 -2.27
CA GLN A 78 -14.26 -5.20 -3.54
C GLN A 78 -14.56 -4.22 -4.68
N THR A 79 -15.34 -3.16 -4.41
CA THR A 79 -15.61 -2.10 -5.38
C THR A 79 -14.31 -1.38 -5.77
N ALA A 80 -13.48 -1.00 -4.79
CA ALA A 80 -12.19 -0.36 -5.03
C ALA A 80 -11.23 -1.27 -5.81
N GLN A 81 -11.14 -2.55 -5.47
CA GLN A 81 -10.31 -3.55 -6.16
C GLN A 81 -10.73 -3.74 -7.62
N GLY A 82 -12.05 -3.80 -7.89
CA GLY A 82 -12.57 -3.89 -9.25
C GLY A 82 -12.14 -2.70 -10.10
N ALA A 83 -12.24 -1.49 -9.56
CA ALA A 83 -11.82 -0.28 -10.24
C ALA A 83 -10.29 -0.20 -10.45
N LEU A 84 -9.50 -0.61 -9.45
CA LEU A 84 -8.03 -0.71 -9.60
C LEU A 84 -7.62 -1.69 -10.70
N THR A 85 -8.31 -2.82 -10.81
CA THR A 85 -8.05 -3.81 -11.88
C THR A 85 -8.31 -3.20 -13.25
N GLN A 86 -9.37 -2.41 -13.40
CA GLN A 86 -9.64 -1.68 -14.65
C GLN A 86 -8.57 -0.63 -14.93
N GLN A 87 -8.13 0.15 -13.92
CA GLN A 87 -7.04 1.12 -14.09
C GLN A 87 -5.74 0.44 -14.53
N ILE A 88 -5.38 -0.69 -13.91
CA ILE A 88 -4.19 -1.47 -14.30
C ILE A 88 -4.28 -1.89 -15.76
N GLY A 89 -5.44 -2.35 -16.24
CA GLY A 89 -5.65 -2.69 -17.66
C GLY A 89 -5.44 -1.51 -18.60
N VAL A 90 -5.97 -0.32 -18.24
CA VAL A 90 -5.78 0.91 -19.03
C VAL A 90 -4.31 1.34 -19.03
N VAL A 91 -3.61 1.27 -17.90
CA VAL A 91 -2.18 1.63 -17.81
C VAL A 91 -1.29 0.63 -18.55
N GLN A 92 -1.68 -0.65 -18.64
CA GLN A 92 -1.01 -1.64 -19.49
C GLN A 92 -1.17 -1.32 -20.99
N GLN A 93 -2.35 -0.87 -21.42
CA GLN A 93 -2.55 -0.39 -22.78
C GLN A 93 -1.67 0.85 -23.05
N LEU A 94 -1.57 1.76 -22.09
CA LEU A 94 -0.69 2.92 -22.19
C LEU A 94 0.78 2.52 -22.32
N ASN A 95 1.22 1.46 -21.62
CA ASN A 95 2.56 0.90 -21.79
C ASN A 95 2.80 0.42 -23.23
N SER A 96 1.82 -0.25 -23.83
CA SER A 96 1.90 -0.71 -25.22
C SER A 96 2.05 0.48 -26.20
N ILE A 97 1.29 1.56 -25.99
CA ILE A 97 1.39 2.80 -26.78
C ILE A 97 2.77 3.45 -26.61
N ALA A 98 3.28 3.52 -25.37
CA ALA A 98 4.60 4.10 -25.11
C ALA A 98 5.73 3.30 -25.79
N VAL A 99 5.67 1.97 -25.75
CA VAL A 99 6.63 1.10 -26.44
C VAL A 99 6.52 1.25 -27.94
N GLN A 100 5.31 1.34 -28.51
CA GLN A 100 5.11 1.60 -29.93
C GLN A 100 5.69 2.96 -30.33
N ALA A 101 5.46 4.01 -29.55
CA ALA A 101 5.95 5.35 -29.80
C ALA A 101 7.48 5.49 -29.65
N ALA A 102 8.11 4.60 -28.86
CA ALA A 102 9.57 4.54 -28.70
C ALA A 102 10.28 4.01 -29.97
N ASN A 103 9.54 3.43 -30.92
CA ASN A 103 10.10 2.99 -32.17
C ASN A 103 10.45 4.21 -33.08
N GLY A 104 11.73 4.39 -33.40
CA GLY A 104 12.24 5.53 -34.18
C GLY A 104 11.82 5.57 -35.67
N THR A 105 10.98 4.63 -36.12
CA THR A 105 10.49 4.60 -37.52
C THR A 105 9.17 5.34 -37.71
N GLN A 106 8.61 5.95 -36.67
CA GLN A 106 7.32 6.65 -36.72
C GLN A 106 7.42 8.03 -37.35
N THR A 107 6.43 8.38 -38.15
CA THR A 107 6.26 9.75 -38.64
C THR A 107 5.75 10.67 -37.52
N SER A 108 5.96 11.97 -37.67
CA SER A 108 5.46 12.97 -36.70
C SER A 108 3.91 12.92 -36.56
N GLN A 109 3.21 12.60 -37.65
CA GLN A 109 1.75 12.45 -37.63
C GLN A 109 1.28 11.20 -36.83
N GLU A 110 1.98 10.08 -36.98
CA GLU A 110 1.72 8.87 -36.23
C GLU A 110 2.01 9.07 -34.74
N ALA A 111 3.15 9.71 -34.42
CA ALA A 111 3.51 10.05 -33.04
C ALA A 111 2.48 11.00 -32.39
N ALA A 112 1.97 12.00 -33.12
CA ALA A 112 0.87 12.86 -32.64
C ALA A 112 -0.43 12.08 -32.41
N SER A 113 -0.74 11.11 -33.26
CA SER A 113 -1.92 10.24 -33.09
C SER A 113 -1.79 9.36 -31.88
N LEU A 114 -0.61 8.76 -31.65
CA LEU A 114 -0.32 7.98 -30.43
C LEU A 114 -0.41 8.83 -29.16
N GLN A 115 0.06 10.10 -29.21
CA GLN A 115 -0.11 11.04 -28.10
C GLN A 115 -1.60 11.31 -27.81
N GLY A 116 -2.43 11.44 -28.85
CA GLY A 116 -3.87 11.59 -28.71
C GLY A 116 -4.50 10.41 -27.96
N VAL A 117 -4.12 9.17 -28.33
CA VAL A 117 -4.58 7.96 -27.64
C VAL A 117 -4.07 7.91 -26.20
N ALA A 118 -2.79 8.24 -25.97
CA ALA A 118 -2.22 8.29 -24.62
C ALA A 118 -2.97 9.28 -23.72
N ASN A 119 -3.33 10.46 -24.22
CA ASN A 119 -4.12 11.45 -23.49
C ASN A 119 -5.53 10.92 -23.13
N GLN A 120 -6.17 10.18 -24.03
CA GLN A 120 -7.47 9.55 -23.74
C GLN A 120 -7.35 8.49 -22.67
N LEU A 121 -6.33 7.62 -22.70
CA LEU A 121 -6.10 6.58 -21.71
C LEU A 121 -5.76 7.18 -20.34
N THR A 122 -4.95 8.24 -20.28
CA THR A 122 -4.67 8.91 -18.99
C THR A 122 -5.89 9.61 -18.41
N SER A 123 -6.74 10.18 -19.26
CA SER A 123 -8.04 10.73 -18.85
C SER A 123 -8.97 9.63 -18.34
N GLN A 124 -8.97 8.45 -18.98
CA GLN A 124 -9.75 7.29 -18.52
C GLN A 124 -9.31 6.83 -17.13
N VAL A 125 -7.99 6.76 -16.84
CA VAL A 125 -7.47 6.44 -15.49
C VAL A 125 -8.01 7.42 -14.45
N SER A 126 -7.97 8.72 -14.76
CA SER A 126 -8.49 9.78 -13.87
C SER A 126 -10.00 9.69 -13.69
N THR A 127 -10.75 9.37 -14.75
CA THR A 127 -12.20 9.18 -14.70
C THR A 127 -12.58 8.00 -13.81
N ILE A 128 -11.89 6.85 -13.94
CA ILE A 128 -12.11 5.70 -13.05
C ILE A 128 -11.85 6.10 -11.59
N ALA A 129 -10.77 6.85 -11.32
CA ALA A 129 -10.44 7.28 -9.96
C ALA A 129 -11.53 8.18 -9.35
N SER A 130 -12.05 9.14 -10.13
CA SER A 130 -13.04 10.11 -9.65
C SER A 130 -14.47 9.57 -9.58
N GLN A 131 -14.82 8.60 -10.42
CA GLN A 131 -16.17 8.03 -10.49
C GLN A 131 -16.36 6.78 -9.63
N THR A 132 -15.27 6.19 -9.12
CA THR A 132 -15.37 5.02 -8.24
C THR A 132 -15.86 5.46 -6.86
N GLN A 133 -17.12 5.17 -6.58
CA GLN A 133 -17.79 5.55 -5.34
C GLN A 133 -18.47 4.35 -4.69
N PHE A 134 -18.57 4.39 -3.37
CA PHE A 134 -19.39 3.50 -2.57
C PHE A 134 -20.23 4.35 -1.61
N ASN A 135 -21.55 4.24 -1.69
CA ASN A 135 -22.46 5.07 -0.88
C ASN A 135 -22.13 6.58 -0.94
N ASN A 136 -21.88 7.11 -2.15
CA ASN A 136 -21.52 8.51 -2.42
C ASN A 136 -20.19 8.98 -1.82
N ILE A 137 -19.33 8.03 -1.41
CA ILE A 137 -17.97 8.29 -0.92
C ILE A 137 -17.01 7.87 -2.00
N ASN A 138 -16.16 8.78 -2.47
CA ASN A 138 -15.11 8.46 -3.43
C ASN A 138 -14.05 7.58 -2.77
N LEU A 139 -13.56 6.58 -3.51
CA LEU A 139 -12.64 5.60 -2.97
C LEU A 139 -11.19 5.79 -3.44
N LEU A 140 -11.00 6.29 -4.69
CA LEU A 140 -9.70 6.26 -5.37
C LEU A 140 -9.11 7.65 -5.65
N ASP A 141 -9.77 8.72 -5.23
CA ASP A 141 -9.32 10.11 -5.42
C ASP A 141 -8.41 10.63 -4.28
N GLY A 142 -8.15 9.79 -3.27
CA GLY A 142 -7.33 10.13 -2.10
C GLY A 142 -8.09 10.74 -0.93
N SER A 143 -9.39 10.99 -1.06
CA SER A 143 -10.23 11.47 0.03
C SER A 143 -10.51 10.39 1.08
N PHE A 144 -10.45 9.11 0.68
CA PHE A 144 -10.68 7.98 1.55
C PHE A 144 -9.42 7.63 2.37
N SER A 145 -9.17 8.43 3.41
CA SER A 145 -7.99 8.26 4.27
C SER A 145 -8.37 8.14 5.74
N ASN A 146 -7.76 7.17 6.42
CA ASN A 146 -7.94 6.92 7.85
C ASN A 146 -9.40 6.73 8.30
N VAL A 147 -10.23 6.14 7.43
CA VAL A 147 -11.63 5.80 7.74
C VAL A 147 -11.65 4.60 8.67
N GLN A 148 -12.33 4.75 9.81
CA GLN A 148 -12.41 3.70 10.83
C GLN A 148 -13.72 2.91 10.68
N PHE A 149 -13.59 1.59 10.59
CA PHE A 149 -14.71 0.65 10.65
C PHE A 149 -14.78 0.08 12.06
N GLN A 150 -15.89 0.31 12.76
CA GLN A 150 -16.16 -0.32 14.04
C GLN A 150 -16.51 -1.79 13.78
N VAL A 151 -15.62 -2.69 14.14
CA VAL A 151 -15.68 -4.14 13.87
C VAL A 151 -15.74 -4.96 15.16
N GLY A 152 -16.22 -4.39 16.24
CA GLY A 152 -16.46 -5.05 17.51
C GLY A 152 -17.55 -4.36 18.30
N ALA A 153 -18.05 -5.03 19.33
CA ALA A 153 -19.15 -4.54 20.19
C ALA A 153 -18.72 -3.43 21.17
N ASN A 154 -17.42 -3.28 21.41
CA ASN A 154 -16.88 -2.33 22.38
C ASN A 154 -16.17 -1.17 21.70
N GLU A 155 -16.10 -0.03 22.39
CA GLU A 155 -15.38 1.15 21.94
C GLU A 155 -13.90 0.84 21.59
N GLY A 156 -13.39 1.44 20.52
CA GLY A 156 -12.01 1.29 20.08
C GLY A 156 -11.70 0.02 19.30
N GLN A 157 -12.66 -0.90 19.13
CA GLN A 157 -12.49 -2.09 18.31
C GLN A 157 -12.68 -1.76 16.83
N THR A 158 -11.73 -1.00 16.26
CA THR A 158 -11.80 -0.48 14.89
C THR A 158 -10.70 -1.04 14.00
N ILE A 159 -10.99 -1.12 12.70
CA ILE A 159 -10.01 -1.30 11.63
C ILE A 159 -9.98 -0.01 10.82
N SER A 160 -8.82 0.65 10.79
CA SER A 160 -8.62 1.83 9.94
C SER A 160 -8.23 1.41 8.53
N LEU A 161 -8.80 2.10 7.55
CA LEU A 161 -8.54 1.88 6.14
C LEU A 161 -8.22 3.21 5.46
N SER A 162 -7.19 3.17 4.60
CA SER A 162 -6.82 4.28 3.74
C SER A 162 -6.59 3.76 2.33
N ILE A 163 -7.12 4.47 1.35
CA ILE A 163 -6.87 4.21 -0.07
C ILE A 163 -6.19 5.44 -0.65
N GLY A 164 -5.03 5.24 -1.25
CA GLY A 164 -4.26 6.33 -1.87
C GLY A 164 -4.94 6.88 -3.12
N ASN A 165 -4.57 8.10 -3.51
CA ASN A 165 -5.02 8.68 -4.78
C ASN A 165 -4.42 7.93 -5.96
N THR A 166 -5.26 7.38 -6.84
CA THR A 166 -4.86 6.63 -8.04
C THR A 166 -5.16 7.39 -9.35
N SER A 167 -5.48 8.68 -9.27
CA SER A 167 -5.64 9.50 -10.48
C SER A 167 -4.33 9.58 -11.28
N ALA A 168 -4.42 9.78 -12.58
CA ALA A 168 -3.24 9.90 -13.45
C ALA A 168 -2.28 11.02 -13.02
N ALA A 169 -2.78 12.06 -12.33
CA ALA A 169 -1.96 13.14 -11.81
C ALA A 169 -1.16 12.75 -10.55
N SER A 170 -1.58 11.70 -9.84
CA SER A 170 -1.01 11.30 -8.54
C SER A 170 -0.16 10.04 -8.61
N ILE A 171 -0.29 9.26 -9.67
CA ILE A 171 0.51 8.06 -9.92
C ILE A 171 1.55 8.31 -11.01
N GLY A 172 2.67 7.63 -10.94
CA GLY A 172 3.76 7.78 -11.88
C GLY A 172 5.12 7.47 -11.29
N LEU A 173 6.14 8.07 -11.86
CA LEU A 173 7.53 7.94 -11.45
C LEU A 173 7.90 9.07 -10.49
N ASN A 174 8.21 8.77 -9.26
CA ASN A 174 8.92 9.68 -8.37
C ASN A 174 10.41 9.54 -8.63
N ALA A 175 11.06 10.58 -9.14
CA ALA A 175 12.46 10.56 -9.45
C ALA A 175 13.21 11.71 -8.77
N SER A 176 14.40 11.43 -8.28
CA SER A 176 15.42 12.44 -8.01
C SER A 176 16.49 12.28 -9.09
N LYS A 177 16.47 13.20 -10.05
CA LYS A 177 17.54 13.32 -11.02
C LYS A 177 18.65 14.13 -10.39
N ALA A 178 19.85 13.65 -10.47
CA ALA A 178 20.98 14.53 -10.49
C ALA A 178 20.77 15.49 -11.66
N SER A 179 20.47 16.75 -11.36
CA SER A 179 20.47 17.79 -12.39
C SER A 179 21.90 18.07 -12.79
N PHE A 180 22.43 17.15 -13.57
CA PHE A 180 23.72 17.40 -14.19
C PHE A 180 23.43 18.31 -15.36
N GLY A 181 23.62 19.62 -15.17
CA GLY A 181 23.64 20.55 -16.28
C GLY A 181 24.56 19.99 -17.36
N THR A 182 24.12 20.05 -18.60
CA THR A 182 24.92 19.70 -19.74
C THR A 182 26.35 20.22 -19.57
N THR A 183 27.32 19.28 -19.54
CA THR A 183 28.75 19.54 -19.46
C THR A 183 29.35 19.83 -18.08
N GLY A 184 29.55 18.79 -17.29
CA GLY A 184 30.47 18.84 -16.18
C GLY A 184 31.77 18.12 -16.50
N VAL A 185 32.80 18.86 -16.57
CA VAL A 185 34.17 18.35 -16.68
C VAL A 185 34.88 18.62 -15.39
N TYR A 186 35.20 17.55 -14.62
CA TYR A 186 36.08 17.70 -13.45
C TYR A 186 37.56 17.76 -13.93
N ASN A 187 38.20 18.88 -13.64
CA ASN A 187 39.66 18.97 -13.66
C ASN A 187 40.20 18.33 -12.40
N SER A 188 41.09 17.37 -12.53
CA SER A 188 41.94 16.89 -11.45
C SER A 188 42.96 17.93 -10.92
N LYS A 189 42.76 19.22 -11.22
CA LYS A 189 43.66 20.30 -10.81
C LYS A 189 43.49 20.76 -9.38
N ASP A 190 42.54 20.27 -8.62
CA ASP A 190 42.40 20.64 -7.22
C ASP A 190 43.14 19.72 -6.24
N ASN A 191 44.04 18.87 -6.74
CA ASN A 191 45.03 18.25 -5.90
C ASN A 191 46.42 18.56 -6.44
N ALA A 192 46.97 19.67 -5.97
CA ALA A 192 48.35 20.04 -6.21
C ALA A 192 49.30 18.99 -5.58
N SER A 193 49.58 17.94 -6.32
CA SER A 193 50.80 17.11 -6.20
C SER A 193 50.65 15.85 -7.04
N SER A 194 50.87 15.96 -8.31
CA SER A 194 51.69 15.09 -9.16
C SER A 194 51.33 15.29 -10.64
N ALA A 195 52.36 15.52 -11.38
CA ALA A 195 52.36 15.67 -12.81
C ALA A 195 51.85 14.42 -13.54
N SER A 196 50.59 14.46 -13.97
CA SER A 196 50.06 13.70 -15.10
C SER A 196 48.59 14.11 -15.28
N GLY A 197 48.33 14.98 -16.28
CA GLY A 197 47.06 15.61 -16.45
C GLY A 197 45.95 14.66 -16.97
N ALA A 198 45.37 13.92 -16.08
CA ALA A 198 44.10 13.21 -16.39
C ALA A 198 42.93 14.16 -16.23
N LEU A 199 42.16 14.34 -17.29
CA LEU A 199 40.93 15.13 -17.30
C LEU A 199 39.78 14.20 -16.83
N THR A 200 39.18 14.49 -15.69
CA THR A 200 37.97 13.77 -15.24
C THR A 200 36.75 14.57 -15.66
N LEU A 201 35.96 14.00 -16.57
CA LEU A 201 34.71 14.56 -17.05
C LEU A 201 33.59 14.04 -16.15
N GLY A 202 33.09 14.86 -15.28
CA GLY A 202 32.05 14.47 -14.30
C GLY A 202 30.94 15.51 -14.17
N ALA A 203 29.95 15.18 -13.40
CA ALA A 203 28.72 15.93 -13.20
C ALA A 203 28.91 17.42 -12.86
N PRO A 204 28.10 18.34 -13.43
CA PRO A 204 28.10 19.74 -13.07
C PRO A 204 27.32 20.00 -11.79
N GLY A 205 27.84 20.81 -10.90
CA GLY A 205 27.14 21.35 -9.75
C GLY A 205 27.77 21.12 -8.39
N ALA A 206 28.83 20.31 -8.28
CA ALA A 206 29.62 20.35 -7.06
C ALA A 206 30.52 21.58 -7.08
N ALA A 207 30.29 22.48 -6.15
CA ALA A 207 31.21 23.57 -5.83
C ALA A 207 32.64 23.04 -5.74
N THR A 208 33.60 23.87 -6.08
CA THR A 208 35.05 23.68 -6.00
C THR A 208 35.53 23.21 -4.60
N GLY A 209 35.18 21.98 -4.24
CA GLY A 209 35.61 21.33 -3.01
C GLY A 209 35.90 19.86 -3.31
N ALA A 210 36.99 19.35 -2.78
CA ALA A 210 37.35 17.94 -2.90
C ALA A 210 36.17 17.07 -2.45
N PHE A 211 35.61 16.24 -3.37
CA PHE A 211 34.61 15.24 -3.01
C PHE A 211 35.23 14.32 -1.96
N THR A 212 34.82 14.50 -0.73
CA THR A 212 35.08 13.54 0.36
C THR A 212 34.00 12.47 0.29
N ALA A 213 34.34 11.22 0.57
CA ALA A 213 33.38 10.13 0.62
C ALA A 213 32.16 10.56 1.41
N ALA A 214 30.99 10.51 0.80
CA ALA A 214 29.73 10.88 1.42
C ALA A 214 28.83 9.64 1.54
N THR A 215 28.07 9.54 2.63
CA THR A 215 26.98 8.57 2.73
C THR A 215 25.70 9.24 2.27
N VAL A 216 25.24 8.85 1.10
CA VAL A 216 23.93 9.27 0.59
C VAL A 216 22.88 8.39 1.22
N SER A 217 21.85 9.00 1.79
CA SER A 217 20.72 8.30 2.39
C SER A 217 19.44 8.63 1.66
N TRP A 218 18.49 7.73 1.69
CA TRP A 218 17.14 7.96 1.17
C TRP A 218 16.09 7.39 2.11
N THR A 219 14.98 8.10 2.21
CA THR A 219 13.84 7.71 3.03
C THR A 219 12.60 7.76 2.17
N SER A 220 11.97 6.61 1.95
CA SER A 220 10.71 6.50 1.23
C SER A 220 9.55 6.99 2.10
N ASN A 221 8.54 7.58 1.51
CA ASN A 221 7.30 7.94 2.21
C ASN A 221 6.57 6.72 2.79
N ASN A 222 6.91 5.51 2.33
CA ASN A 222 6.43 4.24 2.90
C ASN A 222 7.22 3.78 4.14
N GLY A 223 8.15 4.59 4.65
CA GLY A 223 8.91 4.34 5.88
C GLY A 223 10.22 3.56 5.70
N GLY A 224 10.52 3.06 4.50
CA GLY A 224 11.80 2.39 4.23
C GLY A 224 12.96 3.38 4.14
N THR A 225 14.09 3.07 4.80
CA THR A 225 15.31 3.86 4.75
C THR A 225 16.46 3.05 4.16
N GLY A 226 17.30 3.70 3.36
CA GLY A 226 18.50 3.11 2.80
C GLY A 226 19.65 4.11 2.77
N SER A 227 20.86 3.61 2.62
CA SER A 227 22.04 4.44 2.44
C SER A 227 23.09 3.74 1.58
N ALA A 228 23.87 4.52 0.86
CA ALA A 228 25.04 4.04 0.12
C ALA A 228 26.23 4.96 0.42
N ALA A 229 27.37 4.36 0.71
CA ALA A 229 28.64 5.09 0.76
C ALA A 229 29.09 5.35 -0.68
N VAL A 230 29.37 6.59 -1.00
CA VAL A 230 29.89 7.01 -2.30
C VAL A 230 31.31 7.48 -2.13
N THR A 231 32.22 6.85 -2.85
CA THR A 231 33.66 7.17 -2.79
C THR A 231 34.07 8.00 -4.01
N LYS A 232 35.23 8.64 -3.91
CA LYS A 232 35.80 9.42 -5.01
C LYS A 232 36.06 8.51 -6.22
N ASN A 233 35.70 8.98 -7.41
CA ASN A 233 35.81 8.26 -8.70
C ASN A 233 34.99 6.98 -8.85
N GLU A 234 34.04 6.75 -7.95
CA GLU A 234 33.13 5.64 -8.07
C GLU A 234 32.24 5.80 -9.31
N SER A 235 31.92 4.69 -9.98
CA SER A 235 31.05 4.74 -11.13
C SER A 235 29.58 4.89 -10.71
N ALA A 236 28.79 5.53 -11.54
CA ALA A 236 27.34 5.58 -11.32
C ALA A 236 26.72 4.18 -11.23
N ALA A 237 27.27 3.21 -11.97
CA ALA A 237 26.88 1.80 -11.90
C ALA A 237 27.03 1.20 -10.50
N SER A 238 28.14 1.48 -9.82
CA SER A 238 28.40 0.99 -8.46
C SER A 238 27.42 1.57 -7.45
N ILE A 239 27.17 2.88 -7.53
CA ILE A 239 26.18 3.59 -6.69
C ILE A 239 24.77 3.03 -6.94
N ALA A 240 24.39 2.85 -8.20
CA ALA A 240 23.08 2.28 -8.54
C ALA A 240 22.94 0.85 -8.01
N SER A 241 24.00 0.04 -8.07
CA SER A 241 24.01 -1.31 -7.51
C SER A 241 23.80 -1.30 -5.99
N ALA A 242 24.45 -0.40 -5.27
CA ALA A 242 24.27 -0.25 -3.83
C ALA A 242 22.84 0.18 -3.43
N VAL A 243 22.24 1.10 -4.18
CA VAL A 243 20.84 1.49 -4.00
C VAL A 243 19.89 0.32 -4.27
N ASN A 244 20.10 -0.37 -5.39
CA ASN A 244 19.24 -1.49 -5.81
C ASN A 244 19.31 -2.68 -4.86
N ALA A 245 20.42 -2.87 -4.13
CA ALA A 245 20.53 -3.89 -3.09
C ALA A 245 19.52 -3.68 -1.94
N THR A 246 19.08 -2.45 -1.70
CA THR A 246 18.08 -2.12 -0.66
C THR A 246 16.69 -1.87 -1.20
N SER A 247 16.48 -2.01 -2.50
CA SER A 247 15.21 -1.66 -3.18
C SER A 247 14.01 -2.46 -2.66
N GLY A 248 14.21 -3.70 -2.23
CA GLY A 248 13.15 -4.55 -1.68
C GLY A 248 12.55 -4.00 -0.37
N SER A 249 13.34 -3.32 0.45
CA SER A 249 12.88 -2.74 1.72
C SER A 249 12.47 -1.26 1.59
N THR A 250 13.08 -0.54 0.66
CA THR A 250 12.87 0.91 0.50
C THR A 250 11.86 1.26 -0.59
N GLY A 251 11.68 0.37 -1.58
CA GLY A 251 10.91 0.68 -2.80
C GLY A 251 11.61 1.68 -3.73
N VAL A 252 12.85 2.11 -3.40
CA VAL A 252 13.66 3.04 -4.21
C VAL A 252 14.65 2.22 -5.04
N GLN A 253 14.65 2.46 -6.34
CA GLN A 253 15.57 1.87 -7.31
C GLN A 253 16.48 2.95 -7.87
N ALA A 254 17.62 2.58 -8.43
CA ALA A 254 18.51 3.48 -9.12
C ALA A 254 18.79 3.00 -10.53
N GLN A 255 18.80 3.93 -11.45
CA GLN A 255 19.27 3.74 -12.81
C GLN A 255 20.54 4.58 -13.01
N ALA A 256 21.54 4.00 -13.63
CA ALA A 256 22.79 4.67 -13.94
C ALA A 256 22.98 4.72 -15.45
N THR A 257 23.48 5.85 -15.96
CA THR A 257 23.84 6.02 -17.36
C THR A 257 25.07 6.92 -17.43
N THR A 258 25.95 6.69 -18.40
CA THR A 258 27.05 7.59 -18.70
C THR A 258 26.90 8.08 -20.14
N SER A 259 26.79 9.37 -20.33
CA SER A 259 26.71 9.97 -21.67
C SER A 259 27.48 11.28 -21.72
N VAL A 260 28.15 11.50 -22.80
CA VAL A 260 28.88 12.75 -23.06
C VAL A 260 28.80 13.12 -24.54
N THR A 261 28.55 14.38 -24.80
CA THR A 261 28.60 14.93 -26.16
C THR A 261 29.90 15.71 -26.34
N LEU A 262 30.65 15.38 -27.36
CA LEU A 262 31.98 15.87 -27.66
C LEU A 262 32.05 16.42 -29.09
N THR A 263 32.68 17.55 -29.26
CA THR A 263 33.15 17.98 -30.61
C THR A 263 34.42 17.23 -30.91
N ALA A 264 34.40 16.41 -31.95
CA ALA A 264 35.54 15.60 -32.39
C ALA A 264 36.24 16.27 -33.56
N THR A 265 37.53 16.58 -33.43
CA THR A 265 38.34 17.18 -34.47
C THR A 265 39.48 16.25 -34.84
N ALA A 266 39.50 15.78 -36.10
CA ALA A 266 40.56 14.90 -36.58
C ALA A 266 41.91 15.61 -36.62
N GLY A 267 42.98 14.95 -36.24
CA GLY A 267 44.34 15.39 -36.46
C GLY A 267 44.84 15.03 -37.86
N ALA A 268 46.10 15.30 -38.16
CA ALA A 268 46.71 14.96 -39.45
C ALA A 268 46.63 13.45 -39.77
N SER A 269 46.63 12.59 -38.77
CA SER A 269 46.47 11.13 -38.89
C SER A 269 45.11 10.66 -38.41
N GLY A 270 44.06 11.47 -38.44
CA GLY A 270 42.77 11.13 -37.89
C GLY A 270 42.70 11.15 -36.39
N PHE A 271 42.04 10.15 -35.81
CA PHE A 271 41.91 9.91 -34.36
C PHE A 271 42.72 8.69 -33.94
N ALA A 272 43.50 8.79 -32.88
CA ALA A 272 44.24 7.67 -32.31
C ALA A 272 44.23 7.79 -30.76
N PHE A 273 43.52 6.88 -30.07
CA PHE A 273 43.40 6.84 -28.64
C PHE A 273 42.92 5.46 -28.18
N SER A 274 42.94 5.20 -26.87
CA SER A 274 42.35 4.01 -26.29
C SER A 274 41.05 4.35 -25.54
N LEU A 275 40.00 3.55 -25.75
CA LEU A 275 38.69 3.66 -25.14
C LEU A 275 38.46 2.46 -24.20
N GLN A 276 37.99 2.72 -22.99
CA GLN A 276 37.65 1.71 -22.03
C GLN A 276 36.33 2.06 -21.35
N GLY A 277 35.42 1.10 -21.30
CA GLY A 277 34.14 1.18 -20.60
C GLY A 277 34.03 0.19 -19.47
N SER A 278 33.05 -0.70 -19.54
CA SER A 278 32.85 -1.77 -18.57
C SER A 278 33.91 -2.87 -18.71
N GLY A 279 34.79 -2.98 -17.74
CA GLY A 279 35.80 -4.04 -17.71
C GLY A 279 37.23 -3.54 -17.81
N SER A 280 38.16 -4.47 -17.82
CA SER A 280 39.60 -4.19 -17.80
C SER A 280 40.20 -3.97 -19.20
N SER A 281 39.48 -4.33 -20.25
CA SER A 281 40.01 -4.33 -21.61
C SER A 281 39.89 -2.96 -22.25
N LYS A 282 41.05 -2.40 -22.67
CA LYS A 282 41.13 -1.19 -23.46
C LYS A 282 41.05 -1.56 -24.93
N GLN A 283 40.24 -0.82 -25.68
CA GLN A 283 40.18 -0.91 -27.15
C GLN A 283 40.92 0.27 -27.77
N THR A 284 41.75 -0.04 -28.75
CA THR A 284 42.49 0.99 -29.47
C THR A 284 41.66 1.47 -30.66
N ILE A 285 41.37 2.76 -30.68
CA ILE A 285 40.63 3.44 -31.72
C ILE A 285 41.63 4.12 -32.68
N ASN A 286 41.53 3.79 -33.96
CA ASN A 286 42.30 4.40 -35.03
C ASN A 286 41.36 4.71 -36.19
N ALA A 287 40.81 5.92 -36.24
CA ALA A 287 39.81 6.33 -37.24
C ALA A 287 40.30 7.53 -38.03
N GLN A 288 40.02 7.58 -39.35
CA GLN A 288 40.46 8.66 -40.22
C GLN A 288 39.55 9.90 -40.11
N ASN A 289 38.27 9.71 -39.84
CA ASN A 289 37.27 10.75 -39.72
C ASN A 289 36.23 10.37 -38.64
N VAL A 290 35.27 11.29 -38.38
CA VAL A 290 34.26 11.10 -37.32
C VAL A 290 33.30 9.92 -37.62
N SER A 291 33.02 9.69 -38.92
CA SER A 291 32.18 8.58 -39.33
C SER A 291 32.81 7.22 -39.04
N ASP A 292 34.11 7.07 -39.40
CA ASP A 292 34.88 5.87 -39.10
C ASP A 292 35.04 5.68 -37.58
N LEU A 293 35.21 6.81 -36.84
CA LEU A 293 35.26 6.81 -35.38
C LEU A 293 34.02 6.19 -34.75
N VAL A 294 32.84 6.61 -35.23
CA VAL A 294 31.56 6.06 -34.76
C VAL A 294 31.41 4.57 -35.10
N GLN A 295 31.78 4.17 -36.32
CA GLN A 295 31.71 2.79 -36.77
C GLN A 295 32.62 1.89 -35.88
N GLN A 296 33.86 2.33 -35.65
CA GLN A 296 34.80 1.56 -34.84
C GLN A 296 34.38 1.45 -33.38
N ILE A 297 33.92 2.54 -32.75
CA ILE A 297 33.41 2.50 -31.36
C ILE A 297 32.20 1.58 -31.28
N ASN A 298 31.28 1.63 -32.25
CA ASN A 298 30.10 0.76 -32.27
C ASN A 298 30.45 -0.70 -32.59
N GLY A 299 31.51 -0.95 -33.36
CA GLY A 299 32.05 -2.30 -33.56
C GLY A 299 32.59 -2.94 -32.27
N ASP A 300 33.17 -2.11 -31.40
CA ASP A 300 33.77 -2.53 -30.13
C ASP A 300 32.77 -2.47 -28.95
N THR A 301 31.49 -2.18 -29.19
CA THR A 301 30.47 -2.06 -28.15
C THR A 301 30.36 -3.33 -27.28
N GLY A 302 30.52 -4.52 -27.88
CA GLY A 302 30.46 -5.79 -27.14
C GLY A 302 31.52 -5.92 -26.05
N THR A 303 32.68 -5.25 -26.21
CA THR A 303 33.80 -5.25 -25.26
C THR A 303 33.78 -4.06 -24.32
N THR A 304 33.47 -2.87 -24.86
CA THR A 304 33.51 -1.61 -24.10
C THR A 304 32.18 -1.28 -23.43
N GLY A 305 31.06 -1.77 -23.95
CA GLY A 305 29.70 -1.36 -23.56
C GLY A 305 29.37 0.08 -24.00
N ILE A 306 30.22 0.73 -24.80
CA ILE A 306 30.06 2.11 -25.25
C ILE A 306 29.48 2.12 -26.66
N THR A 307 28.46 2.94 -26.88
CA THR A 307 27.91 3.26 -28.20
C THR A 307 28.23 4.69 -28.57
N ALA A 308 28.35 4.96 -29.85
CA ALA A 308 28.62 6.27 -30.41
C ALA A 308 27.55 6.67 -31.42
N ALA A 309 27.16 7.94 -31.40
CA ALA A 309 26.26 8.54 -32.39
C ALA A 309 26.72 9.96 -32.73
N ILE A 310 26.34 10.43 -33.91
CA ILE A 310 26.57 11.82 -34.32
C ILE A 310 25.23 12.55 -34.25
N ASP A 311 25.22 13.72 -33.60
CA ASP A 311 24.04 14.58 -33.54
C ASP A 311 23.89 15.41 -34.82
N SER A 312 22.75 16.12 -34.97
CA SER A 312 22.48 16.98 -36.13
C SER A 312 23.47 18.15 -36.29
N SER A 313 24.26 18.45 -35.27
CA SER A 313 25.29 19.49 -35.26
C SER A 313 26.69 18.92 -35.54
N GLY A 314 26.83 17.62 -35.82
CA GLY A 314 28.10 16.94 -36.07
C GLY A 314 28.90 16.58 -34.84
N ASN A 315 28.32 16.67 -33.63
CA ASN A 315 29.01 16.30 -32.41
C ASN A 315 28.90 14.79 -32.15
N LEU A 316 29.93 14.21 -31.57
CA LEU A 316 30.00 12.83 -31.15
C LEU A 316 29.36 12.65 -29.78
N THR A 317 28.32 11.87 -29.66
CA THR A 317 27.78 11.44 -28.38
C THR A 317 28.23 10.03 -28.07
N LEU A 318 28.91 9.86 -26.96
CA LEU A 318 29.28 8.56 -26.41
C LEU A 318 28.32 8.21 -25.29
N THR A 319 27.78 6.98 -25.29
CA THR A 319 26.82 6.51 -24.29
C THR A 319 27.24 5.14 -23.77
N GLN A 320 27.23 4.97 -22.44
CA GLN A 320 27.36 3.69 -21.75
C GLN A 320 26.14 3.49 -20.87
N SER A 321 25.27 2.58 -21.28
CA SER A 321 23.90 2.42 -20.72
C SER A 321 23.86 1.87 -19.31
N GLN A 322 24.92 1.26 -18.81
CA GLN A 322 25.02 0.68 -17.46
C GLN A 322 25.62 1.64 -16.41
N GLY A 323 25.99 2.88 -16.83
CA GLY A 323 26.55 3.87 -15.90
C GLY A 323 28.00 3.59 -15.48
N GLN A 324 28.74 2.73 -16.18
CA GLN A 324 30.18 2.60 -16.00
C GLN A 324 30.90 3.83 -16.53
N ASN A 325 32.06 4.13 -15.98
CA ASN A 325 32.87 5.24 -16.44
C ASN A 325 33.37 5.01 -17.88
N ILE A 326 33.41 6.06 -18.70
CA ILE A 326 34.06 6.04 -20.00
C ILE A 326 35.45 6.64 -19.85
N ASN A 327 36.47 5.81 -20.00
CA ASN A 327 37.87 6.25 -19.94
C ASN A 327 38.45 6.40 -21.34
N ILE A 328 38.95 7.57 -21.66
CA ILE A 328 39.65 7.88 -22.89
C ILE A 328 41.11 8.14 -22.52
N THR A 329 42.03 7.36 -23.06
CA THR A 329 43.44 7.43 -22.70
C THR A 329 44.36 7.34 -23.89
N GLY A 330 45.56 7.94 -23.79
CA GLY A 330 46.61 7.81 -24.80
C GLY A 330 46.24 8.46 -26.15
N ILE A 331 45.71 9.67 -26.15
CA ILE A 331 45.42 10.39 -27.36
C ILE A 331 46.75 10.79 -28.03
N THR A 332 47.03 10.22 -29.17
CA THR A 332 48.23 10.51 -30.00
C THR A 332 47.89 11.28 -31.28
N SER A 333 46.65 11.28 -31.71
CA SER A 333 46.15 12.07 -32.84
C SER A 333 44.68 12.45 -32.62
N GLY A 334 44.32 13.66 -33.11
CA GLY A 334 42.97 14.22 -32.97
C GLY A 334 42.74 14.89 -31.62
N SER A 335 41.54 15.44 -31.46
CA SER A 335 41.06 16.02 -30.20
C SER A 335 39.58 15.79 -30.00
N LEU A 336 39.19 15.66 -28.73
CA LEU A 336 37.80 15.52 -28.27
C LEU A 336 37.53 16.64 -27.28
N ALA A 337 36.62 17.55 -27.60
CA ALA A 337 36.29 18.68 -26.74
C ALA A 337 34.83 18.58 -26.29
N THR A 338 34.57 18.88 -25.00
CA THR A 338 33.17 18.95 -24.53
C THR A 338 32.46 20.14 -25.17
N THR A 339 31.16 19.95 -25.45
CA THR A 339 30.30 21.05 -25.94
C THR A 339 29.93 21.95 -24.75
N GLY A 340 30.11 23.29 -24.88
CA GLY A 340 29.76 24.26 -23.83
C GLY A 340 30.58 25.53 -23.87
N SER A 341 30.28 26.50 -22.99
CA SER A 341 30.94 27.82 -22.95
C SER A 341 32.41 27.80 -22.49
N THR A 342 32.81 26.73 -21.81
CA THR A 342 34.22 26.48 -21.42
C THR A 342 34.60 25.05 -21.79
N PRO A 343 34.87 24.77 -23.09
CA PRO A 343 35.12 23.41 -23.54
C PRO A 343 36.40 22.87 -22.91
N LYS A 344 36.36 21.65 -22.43
CA LYS A 344 37.53 20.89 -22.00
C LYS A 344 38.01 20.02 -23.13
N VAL A 345 39.25 20.16 -23.49
CA VAL A 345 39.84 19.50 -24.65
C VAL A 345 40.75 18.36 -24.20
N LEU A 346 40.44 17.15 -24.66
CA LEU A 346 41.36 16.03 -24.69
C LEU A 346 42.15 16.06 -26.01
N SER A 347 43.45 16.06 -25.92
CA SER A 347 44.36 16.16 -27.07
C SER A 347 45.68 15.48 -26.76
N THR A 348 46.61 15.53 -27.66
CA THR A 348 47.98 15.02 -27.45
C THR A 348 48.71 15.61 -26.21
N THR A 349 48.31 16.83 -25.79
CA THR A 349 48.85 17.50 -24.57
C THR A 349 48.14 17.07 -23.29
N ASN A 350 46.84 16.73 -23.40
CA ASN A 350 45.98 16.21 -22.32
C ASN A 350 45.44 14.84 -22.72
N ALA A 351 46.30 13.84 -22.73
CA ALA A 351 46.06 12.57 -23.39
C ALA A 351 45.07 11.63 -22.72
N SER A 352 44.45 12.02 -21.59
CA SER A 352 43.56 11.13 -20.84
C SER A 352 42.42 11.88 -20.17
N GLY A 353 41.25 11.25 -20.15
CA GLY A 353 40.04 11.76 -19.47
C GLY A 353 39.12 10.64 -19.08
N THR A 354 38.35 10.87 -18.01
CA THR A 354 37.30 9.97 -17.52
C THR A 354 35.97 10.71 -17.53
N VAL A 355 34.97 10.12 -18.17
CA VAL A 355 33.56 10.53 -18.06
C VAL A 355 32.88 9.68 -17.00
N GLN A 356 32.37 10.32 -15.97
CA GLN A 356 31.59 9.65 -14.93
C GLN A 356 30.09 9.65 -15.31
N GLY A 357 29.41 8.60 -14.88
CA GLY A 357 27.98 8.43 -15.11
C GLY A 357 27.09 9.22 -14.15
N GLN A 358 25.83 9.24 -14.46
CA GLN A 358 24.77 9.86 -13.69
C GLN A 358 23.91 8.78 -13.03
N VAL A 359 23.46 9.03 -11.80
CA VAL A 359 22.54 8.17 -11.07
C VAL A 359 21.20 8.87 -10.97
N GLN A 360 20.13 8.19 -11.31
CA GLN A 360 18.77 8.62 -11.09
C GLN A 360 18.10 7.68 -10.11
N LEU A 361 17.66 8.20 -8.96
CA LEU A 361 16.82 7.46 -8.01
C LEU A 361 15.37 7.50 -8.47
N GLN A 362 14.69 6.38 -8.38
CA GLN A 362 13.34 6.18 -8.92
C GLN A 362 12.49 5.36 -7.94
N SER A 363 11.21 5.73 -7.77
CA SER A 363 10.24 4.98 -6.97
C SER A 363 8.81 5.25 -7.43
N SER A 364 7.90 4.33 -7.12
CA SER A 364 6.45 4.57 -7.24
C SER A 364 5.88 5.48 -6.16
N ALA A 365 6.58 5.63 -5.02
CA ALA A 365 6.23 6.53 -3.92
C ALA A 365 7.25 7.66 -3.81
N GLY A 366 6.82 8.82 -3.28
CA GLY A 366 7.74 9.91 -2.99
C GLY A 366 8.83 9.50 -1.99
N PHE A 367 10.02 10.08 -2.11
CA PHE A 367 11.13 9.84 -1.20
C PHE A 367 11.97 11.11 -1.01
N LYS A 368 12.69 11.17 0.12
CA LYS A 368 13.67 12.21 0.43
C LYS A 368 15.08 11.66 0.30
N VAL A 369 16.00 12.51 -0.10
CA VAL A 369 17.43 12.18 -0.23
C VAL A 369 18.22 13.06 0.74
N GLY A 370 18.99 12.44 1.63
CA GLY A 370 19.94 13.13 2.50
C GLY A 370 21.35 13.03 1.92
N ASN A 371 22.13 14.11 2.04
CA ASN A 371 23.50 14.23 1.52
C ASN A 371 23.66 13.93 0.01
N GLY A 372 22.55 14.08 -0.76
CA GLY A 372 22.57 13.84 -2.20
C GLY A 372 23.23 14.98 -3.00
N SER A 373 23.32 16.18 -2.43
CA SER A 373 23.88 17.38 -3.07
C SER A 373 25.30 17.16 -3.60
N ASP A 374 26.10 16.38 -2.89
CA ASP A 374 27.52 16.12 -3.22
C ASP A 374 27.66 15.30 -4.53
N ILE A 375 26.62 14.55 -4.89
CA ILE A 375 26.53 13.79 -6.14
C ILE A 375 25.45 14.34 -7.08
N GLY A 376 24.99 15.58 -6.82
CA GLY A 376 24.03 16.28 -7.65
C GLY A 376 22.56 15.81 -7.54
N LEU A 377 22.22 14.98 -6.55
CA LEU A 377 20.84 14.59 -6.30
C LEU A 377 20.06 15.66 -5.53
N GLY A 378 18.83 15.93 -5.95
CA GLY A 378 17.95 16.80 -5.19
C GLY A 378 17.55 16.21 -3.84
N SER A 379 17.24 17.06 -2.87
CA SER A 379 16.85 16.64 -1.50
C SER A 379 15.54 15.87 -1.42
N ALA A 380 14.71 15.88 -2.46
CA ALA A 380 13.46 15.16 -2.56
C ALA A 380 13.19 14.71 -4.00
N SER A 381 12.39 13.67 -4.15
CA SER A 381 11.89 13.23 -5.45
C SER A 381 10.85 14.19 -6.01
N THR A 382 10.80 14.32 -7.31
CA THR A 382 9.71 14.99 -8.05
C THR A 382 8.86 13.94 -8.74
N LEU A 383 7.53 14.13 -8.73
CA LEU A 383 6.62 13.24 -9.41
C LEU A 383 6.55 13.60 -10.90
N HIS A 384 6.92 12.65 -11.75
CA HIS A 384 6.59 12.62 -13.17
C HIS A 384 5.28 11.83 -13.29
N SER A 385 4.17 12.55 -13.35
CA SER A 385 2.84 11.94 -13.31
C SER A 385 2.48 11.27 -14.63
N LEU A 386 1.60 10.28 -14.56
CA LEU A 386 1.03 9.63 -15.73
C LEU A 386 0.27 10.63 -16.62
N ALA A 387 -0.31 11.69 -16.03
CA ALA A 387 -1.01 12.74 -16.78
C ALA A 387 -0.11 13.62 -17.65
N SER A 388 1.19 13.65 -17.37
CA SER A 388 2.16 14.52 -18.06
C SER A 388 3.06 13.80 -19.05
N ILE A 389 2.77 12.54 -19.37
CA ILE A 389 3.60 11.76 -20.31
C ILE A 389 3.55 12.33 -21.71
N ASN A 390 4.70 12.28 -22.39
CA ASN A 390 4.83 12.70 -23.76
C ASN A 390 5.38 11.54 -24.60
N VAL A 391 4.57 11.04 -25.53
CA VAL A 391 4.96 9.96 -26.45
C VAL A 391 5.14 10.46 -27.88
N SER A 392 5.12 11.80 -28.11
CA SER A 392 5.30 12.38 -29.43
C SER A 392 6.76 12.36 -29.93
N THR A 393 7.72 12.03 -29.04
CA THR A 393 9.13 11.88 -29.37
C THR A 393 9.67 10.57 -28.80
N VAL A 394 10.69 9.99 -29.45
CA VAL A 394 11.32 8.75 -28.96
C VAL A 394 11.87 8.92 -27.53
N ALA A 395 12.47 10.07 -27.22
CA ALA A 395 12.99 10.35 -25.89
C ALA A 395 11.85 10.43 -24.85
N GLY A 396 10.77 11.13 -25.17
CA GLY A 396 9.59 11.22 -24.31
C GLY A 396 8.88 9.87 -24.15
N ALA A 397 8.81 9.06 -25.22
CA ALA A 397 8.25 7.72 -25.18
C ALA A 397 9.06 6.77 -24.25
N ASN A 398 10.38 6.85 -24.28
CA ASN A 398 11.25 6.10 -23.36
C ASN A 398 11.06 6.55 -21.90
N GLU A 399 10.87 7.85 -21.64
CA GLU A 399 10.52 8.36 -20.31
C GLU A 399 9.11 7.87 -19.91
N ALA A 400 8.15 7.91 -20.83
CA ALA A 400 6.78 7.42 -20.59
C ALA A 400 6.74 5.95 -20.20
N ILE A 401 7.55 5.08 -20.81
CA ILE A 401 7.68 3.67 -20.44
C ILE A 401 8.07 3.55 -18.94
N ASN A 402 9.03 4.34 -18.48
CA ASN A 402 9.43 4.33 -17.07
C ASN A 402 8.32 4.87 -16.17
N VAL A 403 7.67 5.98 -16.53
CA VAL A 403 6.54 6.55 -15.77
C VAL A 403 5.41 5.52 -15.64
N VAL A 404 5.03 4.86 -16.72
CA VAL A 404 3.99 3.82 -16.75
C VAL A 404 4.39 2.61 -15.91
N LYS A 405 5.65 2.17 -15.98
CA LYS A 405 6.16 1.06 -15.15
C LYS A 405 5.99 1.35 -13.65
N PHE A 406 6.37 2.54 -13.21
CA PHE A 406 6.24 2.93 -11.80
C PHE A 406 4.79 3.21 -11.40
N ALA A 407 3.95 3.73 -12.31
CA ALA A 407 2.52 3.85 -12.10
C ALA A 407 1.87 2.47 -11.88
N LEU A 408 2.19 1.47 -12.72
CA LEU A 408 1.74 0.08 -12.53
C LEU A 408 2.21 -0.51 -11.20
N GLN A 409 3.46 -0.26 -10.82
CA GLN A 409 3.98 -0.71 -9.52
C GLN A 409 3.21 -0.06 -8.36
N GLY A 410 2.90 1.23 -8.45
CA GLY A 410 2.09 1.94 -7.46
C GLY A 410 0.68 1.37 -7.34
N LEU A 411 -0.01 1.14 -8.47
CA LEU A 411 -1.34 0.52 -8.52
C LEU A 411 -1.32 -0.91 -7.98
N ASN A 412 -0.32 -1.72 -8.33
CA ASN A 412 -0.17 -3.08 -7.80
C ASN A 412 0.07 -3.09 -6.28
N ASN A 413 0.87 -2.15 -5.76
CA ASN A 413 1.08 -2.02 -4.32
C ASN A 413 -0.22 -1.62 -3.60
N ALA A 414 -0.98 -0.67 -4.16
CA ALA A 414 -2.30 -0.29 -3.64
C ALA A 414 -3.26 -1.49 -3.68
N GLY A 415 -3.29 -2.24 -4.78
CA GLY A 415 -4.08 -3.46 -4.92
C GLY A 415 -3.71 -4.53 -3.90
N GLY A 416 -2.41 -4.72 -3.63
CA GLY A 416 -1.91 -5.65 -2.61
C GLY A 416 -2.36 -5.26 -1.19
N GLN A 417 -2.27 -3.99 -0.83
CA GLN A 417 -2.76 -3.49 0.46
C GLN A 417 -4.28 -3.66 0.60
N LEU A 418 -5.02 -3.33 -0.45
CA LEU A 418 -6.47 -3.54 -0.49
C LEU A 418 -6.84 -5.03 -0.47
N GLY A 419 -6.02 -5.93 -1.02
CA GLY A 419 -6.25 -7.38 -1.01
C GLY A 419 -6.09 -8.01 0.38
N ALA A 420 -5.20 -7.51 1.21
CA ALA A 420 -4.97 -8.01 2.56
C ALA A 420 -6.09 -7.62 3.54
N THR A 421 -6.73 -6.47 3.36
CA THR A 421 -7.72 -5.94 4.30
C THR A 421 -9.03 -6.74 4.36
N PRO A 422 -9.64 -7.19 3.24
CA PRO A 422 -10.80 -8.09 3.27
C PRO A 422 -10.54 -9.40 4.00
N GLN A 423 -9.33 -9.96 3.89
CA GLN A 423 -8.96 -11.17 4.62
C GLN A 423 -8.96 -10.93 6.15
N ARG A 424 -8.44 -9.79 6.59
CA ARG A 424 -8.48 -9.38 8.00
C ARG A 424 -9.92 -9.17 8.49
N LEU A 425 -10.77 -8.51 7.67
CA LEU A 425 -12.19 -8.32 7.99
C LEU A 425 -12.92 -9.65 8.06
N THR A 426 -12.69 -10.56 7.11
CA THR A 426 -13.31 -11.91 7.11
C THR A 426 -12.87 -12.72 8.33
N ALA A 427 -11.60 -12.67 8.71
CA ALA A 427 -11.12 -13.33 9.92
C ALA A 427 -11.78 -12.75 11.18
N ASN A 428 -11.97 -11.43 11.23
CA ASN A 428 -12.71 -10.77 12.32
C ASN A 428 -14.18 -11.19 12.34
N ILE A 429 -14.87 -11.24 11.19
CA ILE A 429 -16.26 -11.72 11.08
C ILE A 429 -16.38 -13.15 11.63
N ASN A 430 -15.46 -14.05 11.28
CA ASN A 430 -15.47 -15.43 11.77
C ASN A 430 -15.30 -15.48 13.29
N ASN A 431 -14.40 -14.65 13.84
CA ASN A 431 -14.23 -14.53 15.29
C ASN A 431 -15.49 -13.99 15.97
N LEU A 432 -16.12 -12.97 15.40
CA LEU A 432 -17.36 -12.39 15.91
C LEU A 432 -18.51 -13.39 15.85
N ASN A 433 -18.63 -14.20 14.80
CA ASN A 433 -19.63 -15.27 14.71
C ASN A 433 -19.44 -16.29 15.83
N THR A 434 -18.21 -16.77 16.04
CA THR A 434 -17.91 -17.69 17.16
C THR A 434 -18.21 -17.04 18.51
N THR A 435 -17.90 -15.76 18.68
CA THR A 435 -18.22 -15.01 19.89
C THR A 435 -19.74 -14.89 20.09
N ALA A 436 -20.49 -14.61 19.02
CA ALA A 436 -21.94 -14.53 19.03
C ALA A 436 -22.57 -15.87 19.46
N GLU A 437 -22.08 -16.99 18.91
CA GLU A 437 -22.52 -18.34 19.28
C GLU A 437 -22.29 -18.63 20.76
N ASN A 438 -21.08 -18.29 21.27
CA ASN A 438 -20.75 -18.48 22.69
C ASN A 438 -21.61 -17.60 23.60
N VAL A 439 -21.84 -16.34 23.25
CA VAL A 439 -22.70 -15.42 24.02
C VAL A 439 -24.15 -15.87 23.97
N THR A 440 -24.63 -16.35 22.79
CA THR A 440 -25.98 -16.93 22.66
C THR A 440 -26.15 -18.15 23.55
N SER A 441 -25.15 -19.04 23.56
CA SER A 441 -25.16 -20.22 24.47
C SER A 441 -25.15 -19.81 25.93
N ALA A 442 -24.35 -18.80 26.30
CA ALA A 442 -24.31 -18.26 27.66
C ALA A 442 -25.65 -17.61 28.07
N LEU A 443 -26.29 -16.88 27.12
CA LEU A 443 -27.60 -16.28 27.30
C LEU A 443 -28.65 -17.37 27.57
N GLY A 444 -28.64 -18.46 26.77
CA GLY A 444 -29.55 -19.60 26.95
C GLY A 444 -29.38 -20.28 28.32
N VAL A 445 -28.13 -20.48 28.77
CA VAL A 445 -27.87 -21.04 30.12
C VAL A 445 -28.43 -20.16 31.23
N VAL A 446 -28.43 -18.82 31.05
CA VAL A 446 -28.95 -17.88 32.07
C VAL A 446 -30.46 -17.73 31.99
N GLN A 447 -31.04 -17.72 30.82
CA GLN A 447 -32.41 -17.23 30.59
C GLN A 447 -33.39 -18.34 30.18
N ASP A 448 -32.95 -19.42 29.51
CA ASP A 448 -33.85 -20.42 28.96
C ASP A 448 -34.45 -21.32 30.06
N ALA A 449 -35.69 -21.70 29.90
CA ALA A 449 -36.40 -22.64 30.76
C ALA A 449 -36.08 -24.08 30.34
N ASN A 450 -35.85 -24.93 31.32
CA ASN A 450 -35.80 -26.39 31.13
C ASN A 450 -37.21 -26.93 30.95
N ILE A 451 -37.74 -26.95 29.73
CA ILE A 451 -39.12 -27.29 29.42
C ILE A 451 -39.59 -28.63 30.05
N PRO A 452 -38.83 -29.76 29.99
CA PRO A 452 -39.21 -31.00 30.67
C PRO A 452 -39.39 -30.82 32.19
N GLN A 453 -38.51 -30.04 32.82
CA GLN A 453 -38.60 -29.79 34.26
C GLN A 453 -39.79 -28.91 34.61
N VAL A 454 -39.99 -27.81 33.88
CA VAL A 454 -41.13 -26.89 34.07
C VAL A 454 -42.46 -27.61 33.85
N SER A 455 -42.59 -28.47 32.83
CA SER A 455 -43.78 -29.25 32.57
C SER A 455 -44.11 -30.24 33.74
N ASN A 456 -43.08 -30.89 34.30
CA ASN A 456 -43.26 -31.75 35.44
C ASN A 456 -43.70 -30.97 36.70
N GLN A 457 -43.09 -29.79 36.93
CA GLN A 457 -43.46 -28.92 38.05
C GLN A 457 -44.87 -28.37 37.88
N LEU A 458 -45.29 -28.00 36.66
CA LEU A 458 -46.64 -27.54 36.37
C LEU A 458 -47.67 -28.65 36.68
N THR A 459 -47.41 -29.88 36.21
CA THR A 459 -48.28 -31.02 36.52
C THR A 459 -48.39 -31.26 38.03
N GLN A 460 -47.26 -31.17 38.73
CA GLN A 460 -47.25 -31.33 40.21
C GLN A 460 -48.03 -30.20 40.90
N ALA A 461 -47.87 -28.95 40.45
CA ALA A 461 -48.57 -27.81 41.00
C ALA A 461 -50.08 -27.87 40.70
N GLN A 462 -50.49 -28.38 39.53
CA GLN A 462 -51.91 -28.64 39.22
C GLN A 462 -52.52 -29.69 40.13
N ILE A 463 -51.79 -30.80 40.41
CA ILE A 463 -52.22 -31.81 41.38
C ILE A 463 -52.33 -31.20 42.76
N GLN A 464 -51.36 -30.40 43.22
CA GLN A 464 -51.39 -29.69 44.48
C GLN A 464 -52.61 -28.75 44.62
N ALA A 465 -52.92 -27.99 43.49
CA ALA A 465 -54.12 -27.16 43.47
C ALA A 465 -55.38 -27.92 43.65
N GLN A 466 -55.55 -29.08 42.97
CA GLN A 466 -56.68 -29.99 43.18
C GLN A 466 -56.76 -30.54 44.59
N ALA A 467 -55.64 -30.98 45.16
CA ALA A 467 -55.58 -31.46 46.52
C ALA A 467 -55.94 -30.37 47.57
N GLY A 468 -55.45 -29.12 47.33
CA GLY A 468 -55.78 -27.96 48.14
C GLY A 468 -57.28 -27.64 48.14
N VAL A 469 -57.90 -27.64 46.94
CA VAL A 469 -59.37 -27.48 46.85
C VAL A 469 -60.14 -28.58 47.56
N ALA A 470 -59.67 -29.84 47.46
CA ALA A 470 -60.28 -30.95 48.21
C ALA A 470 -60.13 -30.79 49.74
N ALA A 471 -58.97 -30.37 50.24
CA ALA A 471 -58.73 -30.08 51.64
C ALA A 471 -59.59 -28.90 52.15
N LEU A 472 -59.70 -27.81 51.34
CA LEU A 472 -60.59 -26.69 51.65
C LEU A 472 -62.04 -27.15 51.79
N LYS A 473 -62.50 -27.96 50.83
CA LYS A 473 -63.87 -28.56 50.90
C LYS A 473 -64.09 -29.43 52.13
N SER A 474 -63.12 -30.29 52.51
CA SER A 474 -63.13 -31.09 53.71
C SER A 474 -63.20 -30.24 54.97
N SER A 475 -62.37 -29.18 55.06
CA SER A 475 -62.34 -28.26 56.24
C SER A 475 -63.65 -27.49 56.38
N THR A 476 -64.27 -27.05 55.31
CA THR A 476 -65.58 -26.35 55.33
C THR A 476 -66.73 -27.30 55.65
N THR A 477 -66.73 -28.54 55.15
CA THR A 477 -67.72 -29.53 55.43
C THR A 477 -67.70 -29.95 56.91
N LEU A 478 -66.52 -30.11 57.52
CA LEU A 478 -66.34 -30.35 58.94
C LEU A 478 -66.97 -29.25 59.81
N GLN A 479 -66.72 -27.96 59.42
CA GLN A 479 -67.31 -26.81 60.11
C GLN A 479 -68.82 -26.78 59.99
N GLN A 480 -69.39 -27.03 58.81
CA GLN A 480 -70.86 -27.20 58.66
C GLN A 480 -71.42 -28.33 59.51
N SER A 481 -70.75 -29.46 59.57
CA SER A 481 -71.16 -30.59 60.48
C SER A 481 -71.15 -30.20 61.93
N TYR A 482 -70.15 -29.41 62.38
CA TYR A 482 -70.16 -28.88 63.76
C TYR A 482 -71.28 -27.87 63.98
N LEU A 483 -71.61 -27.03 62.99
CA LEU A 483 -72.69 -26.08 63.11
C LEU A 483 -74.08 -26.74 63.14
N SER A 484 -74.28 -27.88 62.46
CA SER A 484 -75.50 -28.67 62.47
C SER A 484 -75.74 -29.49 63.73
N LEU A 485 -74.71 -29.61 64.60
CA LEU A 485 -74.79 -30.26 65.89
C LEU A 485 -75.10 -29.30 67.04
N LEU A 486 -75.17 -28.01 66.76
CA LEU A 486 -75.60 -27.02 67.73
C LEU A 486 -77.12 -26.89 67.68
N PRO A 487 -77.82 -27.05 68.79
CA PRO A 487 -79.29 -27.02 68.85
C PRO A 487 -79.85 -25.66 68.59
#